data_af59922f1ba01d679c5975810e5df0f9
#
_entry.id   af59922f1ba01d679c5975810e5df0f9
#
_cell.length_a   1.000
_cell.length_b   1.000
_cell.length_c   1.000
_cell.angle_alpha   90.00
_cell.angle_beta   90.00
_cell.angle_gamma   90.00
#
_symmetry.space_group_name_H-M   'P 1'
#
loop_
_entity.id
_entity.type
_entity.pdbx_description
1 polymer ?
#
loop_
_entity_poly.entity_id
_entity_poly.type
_entity_poly.pdbx_seq_one_letter_code
_entity_poly.pdbx_strand_id
1 'polypeptide(L)' 'MIDKPFAYHKPSDDGFVRITNLREAFSIVKNAIEDNCPPSRHQSVAITELETAAMWAIKAVVFNDPLSVTE' A
#
# COMPACT_ATOMS: atom_id res chain seq x y z
N MET A 1 24.21 -3.59 13.29
CA MET A 1 22.97 -4.33 12.96
C MET A 1 21.81 -3.35 12.98
N ILE A 2 20.96 -3.39 11.97
CA ILE A 2 19.78 -2.51 11.88
C ILE A 2 18.62 -3.19 12.61
N ASP A 3 17.95 -2.45 13.50
CA ASP A 3 16.76 -2.95 14.20
C ASP A 3 15.65 -3.26 13.20
N LYS A 4 14.94 -4.35 13.45
CA LYS A 4 13.92 -4.88 12.52
C LYS A 4 12.87 -3.86 12.09
N PRO A 5 12.35 -2.96 12.97
CA PRO A 5 11.38 -1.94 12.53
C PRO A 5 11.93 -0.94 11.52
N PHE A 6 13.25 -0.77 11.47
CA PHE A 6 13.92 0.18 10.58
C PHE A 6 14.65 -0.50 9.43
N ALA A 7 14.65 -1.84 9.38
CA ALA A 7 15.30 -2.57 8.32
C ALA A 7 14.45 -2.54 7.05
N TYR A 8 15.12 -2.50 5.91
CA TYR A 8 14.45 -2.66 4.63
C TYR A 8 13.98 -4.11 4.48
N HIS A 9 12.69 -4.28 4.21
CA HIS A 9 12.09 -5.58 3.96
C HIS A 9 11.91 -5.79 2.47
N LYS A 10 12.72 -6.66 1.89
CA LYS A 10 12.58 -7.03 0.50
C LYS A 10 11.52 -8.12 0.39
N PRO A 11 10.42 -7.89 -0.36
CA PRO A 11 9.38 -8.91 -0.49
C PRO A 11 9.89 -10.11 -1.29
N SER A 12 9.31 -11.28 -1.02
CA SER A 12 9.48 -12.46 -1.87
C SER A 12 8.81 -12.21 -3.24
N ASP A 13 9.04 -13.11 -4.21
CA ASP A 13 8.37 -13.01 -5.51
C ASP A 13 6.85 -13.02 -5.36
N ASP A 14 6.32 -13.88 -4.47
CA ASP A 14 4.89 -13.93 -4.17
C ASP A 14 4.41 -12.63 -3.51
N GLY A 15 5.18 -12.12 -2.55
CA GLY A 15 4.90 -10.84 -1.90
C GLY A 15 4.90 -9.69 -2.90
N PHE A 16 5.82 -9.71 -3.86
CA PHE A 16 5.88 -8.69 -4.90
C PHE A 16 4.61 -8.69 -5.78
N VAL A 17 4.11 -9.88 -6.14
CA VAL A 17 2.85 -10.02 -6.89
C VAL A 17 1.69 -9.46 -6.09
N ARG A 18 1.62 -9.76 -4.78
CA ARG A 18 0.56 -9.24 -3.91
C ARG A 18 0.60 -7.73 -3.81
N ILE A 19 1.78 -7.14 -3.67
CA ILE A 19 1.94 -5.68 -3.63
C ILE A 19 1.47 -5.05 -4.94
N THR A 20 1.85 -5.64 -6.08
CA THR A 20 1.42 -5.15 -7.39
C THR A 20 -0.10 -5.19 -7.51
N ASN A 21 -0.74 -6.28 -7.09
CA ASN A 21 -2.20 -6.41 -7.10
C ASN A 21 -2.86 -5.33 -6.22
N LEU A 22 -2.30 -5.07 -5.04
CA LEU A 22 -2.81 -4.03 -4.14
C LEU A 22 -2.69 -2.65 -4.77
N ARG A 23 -1.54 -2.32 -5.35
CA ARG A 23 -1.32 -1.03 -6.00
C ARG A 23 -2.31 -0.80 -7.13
N GLU A 24 -2.57 -1.81 -7.94
CA GLU A 24 -3.55 -1.74 -9.02
C GLU A 24 -4.95 -1.51 -8.48
N ALA A 25 -5.35 -2.25 -7.44
CA ALA A 25 -6.66 -2.11 -6.83
C ALA A 25 -6.85 -0.72 -6.23
N PHE A 26 -5.87 -0.20 -5.51
CA PHE A 26 -5.93 1.13 -4.93
C PHE A 26 -5.96 2.23 -6.00
N SER A 27 -5.25 2.05 -7.12
CA SER A 27 -5.29 2.98 -8.25
C SER A 27 -6.67 3.03 -8.88
N ILE A 28 -7.34 1.90 -9.03
CA ILE A 28 -8.71 1.81 -9.55
C ILE A 28 -9.66 2.58 -8.62
N VAL A 29 -9.55 2.36 -7.31
CA VAL A 29 -10.40 3.06 -6.34
C VAL A 29 -10.14 4.56 -6.35
N LYS A 30 -8.87 4.98 -6.42
CA LYS A 30 -8.52 6.40 -6.51
C LYS A 30 -9.16 7.06 -7.72
N ASN A 31 -9.07 6.42 -8.89
CA ASN A 31 -9.68 6.93 -10.10
C ASN A 31 -11.20 7.00 -9.97
N ALA A 32 -11.82 6.00 -9.34
CA ALA A 32 -13.26 6.01 -9.11
C ALA A 32 -13.69 7.17 -8.20
N ILE A 33 -12.90 7.48 -7.18
CA ILE A 33 -13.16 8.63 -6.30
C ILE A 33 -13.07 9.93 -7.09
N GLU A 34 -12.02 10.09 -7.88
CA GLU A 34 -11.84 11.29 -8.70
C GLU A 34 -12.94 11.47 -9.72
N ASP A 35 -13.43 10.38 -10.33
CA ASP A 35 -14.46 10.43 -11.36
C ASP A 35 -15.86 10.65 -10.79
N ASN A 36 -16.13 10.19 -9.58
CA ASN A 36 -17.48 10.20 -9.00
C ASN A 36 -17.68 11.24 -7.91
N CYS A 37 -16.62 11.77 -7.34
CA CYS A 37 -16.71 12.77 -6.27
C CYS A 37 -16.25 14.13 -6.79
N PRO A 38 -17.06 15.19 -6.64
CA PRO A 38 -16.62 16.54 -7.02
C PRO A 38 -15.38 16.96 -6.24
N PRO A 39 -14.51 17.77 -6.83
CA PRO A 39 -13.37 18.35 -6.12
C PRO A 39 -13.85 19.08 -4.87
N SER A 40 -13.35 18.67 -3.70
CA SER A 40 -13.80 19.16 -2.41
C SER A 40 -12.84 18.68 -1.32
N ARG A 41 -13.03 19.23 -0.13
CA ARG A 41 -12.29 18.71 1.03
C ARG A 41 -12.61 17.24 1.28
N HIS A 42 -13.87 16.86 1.08
CA HIS A 42 -14.29 15.46 1.28
C HIS A 42 -13.57 14.51 0.31
N GLN A 43 -13.44 14.90 -0.95
CA GLN A 43 -12.68 14.12 -1.93
C GLN A 43 -11.22 14.01 -1.53
N SER A 44 -10.60 15.12 -1.13
CA SER A 44 -9.19 15.14 -0.71
C SER A 44 -8.95 14.27 0.49
N VAL A 45 -9.83 14.28 1.48
CA VAL A 45 -9.75 13.45 2.67
C VAL A 45 -9.88 11.97 2.28
N ALA A 46 -10.83 11.64 1.41
CA ALA A 46 -11.02 10.27 0.95
C ALA A 46 -9.75 9.73 0.28
N ILE A 47 -9.12 10.52 -0.58
CA ILE A 47 -7.87 10.13 -1.24
C ILE A 47 -6.74 9.97 -0.24
N THR A 48 -6.61 10.89 0.72
CA THR A 48 -5.59 10.80 1.77
C THR A 48 -5.75 9.53 2.61
N GLU A 49 -6.98 9.22 3.00
CA GLU A 49 -7.26 8.00 3.78
C GLU A 49 -6.99 6.74 2.94
N LEU A 50 -7.29 6.79 1.66
CA LEU A 50 -6.98 5.68 0.74
C LEU A 50 -5.46 5.46 0.64
N GLU A 51 -4.68 6.52 0.54
CA GLU A 51 -3.22 6.43 0.51
C GLU A 51 -2.67 5.84 1.81
N THR A 52 -3.23 6.24 2.93
CA THR A 52 -2.88 5.68 4.24
C THR A 52 -3.19 4.18 4.30
N ALA A 53 -4.37 3.79 3.82
CA ALA A 53 -4.75 2.38 3.77
C ALA A 53 -3.81 1.58 2.86
N ALA A 54 -3.44 2.14 1.72
CA ALA A 54 -2.51 1.49 0.78
C ALA A 54 -1.15 1.26 1.43
N MET A 55 -0.64 2.26 2.15
CA MET A 55 0.62 2.15 2.88
C MET A 55 0.58 1.00 3.90
N TRP A 56 -0.47 0.94 4.70
CA TRP A 56 -0.62 -0.09 5.71
C TRP A 56 -0.82 -1.48 5.10
N ALA A 57 -1.57 -1.57 4.00
CA ALA A 57 -1.80 -2.84 3.30
C ALA A 57 -0.49 -3.40 2.74
N ILE A 58 0.33 -2.57 2.11
CA ILE A 58 1.63 -2.98 1.59
C ILE A 58 2.55 -3.40 2.73
N LYS A 59 2.57 -2.63 3.80
CA LYS A 59 3.35 -2.95 4.99
C LYS A 59 2.92 -4.29 5.59
N ALA A 60 1.61 -4.57 5.61
CA ALA A 60 1.08 -5.83 6.10
C ALA A 60 1.60 -7.02 5.28
N VAL A 61 1.69 -6.88 3.98
CA VAL A 61 2.26 -7.93 3.12
C VAL A 61 3.73 -8.14 3.44
N VAL A 62 4.52 -7.06 3.43
CA VAL A 62 5.98 -7.16 3.58
C VAL A 62 6.38 -7.68 4.95
N PHE A 63 5.77 -7.16 6.02
CA PHE A 63 6.16 -7.51 7.39
C PHE A 63 5.61 -8.85 7.84
N ASN A 64 4.60 -9.40 7.17
CA ASN A 64 4.00 -10.70 7.52
C ASN A 64 4.29 -11.77 6.46
N ASP A 65 5.07 -11.47 5.44
CA ASP A 65 5.47 -12.44 4.43
C ASP A 65 6.62 -13.29 5.00
N PRO A 66 6.41 -14.60 5.21
CA PRO A 66 7.45 -15.46 5.78
C PRO A 66 8.66 -15.62 4.87
N LEU A 67 8.52 -15.30 3.60
CA LEU A 67 9.60 -15.39 2.61
C LEU A 67 10.28 -14.06 2.34
N SER A 68 9.84 -12.97 3.01
CA SER A 68 10.48 -11.67 2.83
C SER A 68 11.87 -11.65 3.48
N VAL A 69 12.76 -10.87 2.86
CA VAL A 69 14.14 -10.74 3.31
C VAL A 69 14.30 -9.42 4.06
N THR A 70 14.92 -9.47 5.23
CA THR A 70 15.26 -8.27 6.01
C THR A 70 16.71 -7.88 5.68
N GLU A 71 16.86 -6.67 5.19
CA GLU A 71 18.18 -6.12 4.85
C GLU A 71 18.66 -5.08 5.86
#